data_b1cf63c17bd27b849d255cfd48158115
#
_entry.id   b1cf63c17bd27b849d255cfd48158115
#
_cell.length_a   1.000
_cell.length_b   1.000
_cell.length_c   1.000
_cell.angle_alpha   90.00
_cell.angle_beta   90.00
_cell.angle_gamma   90.00
#
_symmetry.space_group_name_H-M   'P 1'
#
loop_
_entity.id
_entity.type
_entity.pdbx_description
1 polymer ?
#
loop_
_entity_poly.entity_id
_entity_poly.type
_entity_poly.pdbx_seq_one_letter_code
_entity_poly.pdbx_strand_id
1 'polypeptide(L)'
;VYEGIVQDLIDELGRLPGVGPKSAQRIAFHLLNADAVDVRRLASVLVEVKDKVRFCATCGNVAEEEQCRICRDPRRDLTVLCVVEESKDVVAIERTREYRGRYHVLGGAISPIEGIGPDELRIRELMTRLADGTVTEVILATDPNLEGEATATYLTRLLRPMGLRVTRLASGLPVGGDLEYADEVTLGRAFEGRRTVDD
;
A
#
# COMPACT_ATOMS: atom_id res chain seq x y z
N VAL A 1 -16.71 -20.36 29.16
CA VAL A 1 -15.84 -21.06 28.24
C VAL A 1 -16.74 -21.93 27.36
N TYR A 2 -16.66 -21.74 26.07
CA TYR A 2 -17.41 -22.57 25.09
C TYR A 2 -16.58 -23.81 24.78
N GLU A 3 -17.22 -24.88 24.31
CA GLU A 3 -16.57 -26.13 23.98
C GLU A 3 -16.77 -26.47 22.51
N GLY A 4 -15.84 -27.27 21.96
CA GLY A 4 -15.90 -27.78 20.60
C GLY A 4 -15.81 -26.69 19.51
N ILE A 5 -16.52 -26.89 18.40
CA ILE A 5 -16.42 -26.09 17.17
C ILE A 5 -16.72 -24.58 17.36
N VAL A 6 -17.48 -24.22 18.40
CA VAL A 6 -17.78 -22.83 18.71
C VAL A 6 -16.54 -22.14 19.28
N GLN A 7 -15.81 -22.80 20.18
CA GLN A 7 -14.56 -22.29 20.69
C GLN A 7 -13.51 -22.21 19.58
N ASP A 8 -13.39 -23.24 18.73
CA ASP A 8 -12.46 -23.23 17.61
C ASP A 8 -12.71 -22.03 16.67
N LEU A 9 -13.97 -21.72 16.39
CA LEU A 9 -14.33 -20.54 15.57
C LEU A 9 -13.91 -19.23 16.24
N ILE A 10 -14.13 -19.10 17.55
CA ILE A 10 -13.72 -17.90 18.31
C ILE A 10 -12.21 -17.75 18.29
N ASP A 11 -11.48 -18.84 18.47
CA ASP A 11 -10.02 -18.85 18.50
C ASP A 11 -9.44 -18.47 17.12
N GLU A 12 -9.97 -19.03 16.01
CA GLU A 12 -9.54 -18.65 14.66
C GLU A 12 -9.84 -17.20 14.33
N LEU A 13 -11.02 -16.68 14.69
CA LEU A 13 -11.35 -15.27 14.52
C LEU A 13 -10.44 -14.36 15.35
N GLY A 14 -10.08 -14.81 16.58
CA GLY A 14 -9.17 -14.08 17.46
C GLY A 14 -7.72 -13.97 16.96
N ARG A 15 -7.33 -14.79 15.99
CA ARG A 15 -6.02 -14.68 15.29
C ARG A 15 -5.96 -13.58 14.24
N LEU A 16 -7.13 -13.04 13.86
CA LEU A 16 -7.17 -11.97 12.86
C LEU A 16 -6.63 -10.65 13.45
N PRO A 17 -5.80 -9.90 12.69
CA PRO A 17 -5.29 -8.62 13.15
C PRO A 17 -6.41 -7.65 13.54
N GLY A 18 -6.31 -7.05 14.72
CA GLY A 18 -7.32 -6.11 15.24
C GLY A 18 -8.58 -6.76 15.83
N VAL A 19 -8.67 -8.09 15.83
CA VAL A 19 -9.79 -8.82 16.43
C VAL A 19 -9.41 -9.33 17.81
N GLY A 20 -9.81 -8.58 18.86
CA GLY A 20 -9.64 -9.02 20.25
C GLY A 20 -10.69 -10.07 20.67
N PRO A 21 -10.51 -10.71 21.86
CA PRO A 21 -11.38 -11.81 22.31
C PRO A 21 -12.87 -11.47 22.31
N LYS A 22 -13.26 -10.27 22.76
CA LYS A 22 -14.66 -9.82 22.75
C LYS A 22 -15.23 -9.68 21.33
N SER A 23 -14.41 -9.19 20.39
CA SER A 23 -14.82 -9.05 19.00
C SER A 23 -14.93 -10.41 18.32
N ALA A 24 -14.00 -11.32 18.55
CA ALA A 24 -14.03 -12.68 18.05
C ALA A 24 -15.31 -13.40 18.48
N GLN A 25 -15.64 -13.34 19.76
CA GLN A 25 -16.87 -13.91 20.31
C GLN A 25 -18.13 -13.30 19.65
N ARG A 26 -18.18 -11.97 19.52
CA ARG A 26 -19.32 -11.28 18.90
C ARG A 26 -19.51 -11.69 17.43
N ILE A 27 -18.42 -11.81 16.65
CA ILE A 27 -18.43 -12.26 15.26
C ILE A 27 -18.90 -13.71 15.19
N ALA A 28 -18.36 -14.59 16.02
CA ALA A 28 -18.75 -16.02 16.05
C ALA A 28 -20.26 -16.18 16.27
N PHE A 29 -20.82 -15.49 17.27
CA PHE A 29 -22.26 -15.54 17.54
C PHE A 29 -23.10 -14.90 16.45
N HIS A 30 -22.61 -13.86 15.78
CA HIS A 30 -23.28 -13.34 14.60
C HIS A 30 -23.36 -14.38 13.49
N LEU A 31 -22.25 -15.09 13.20
CA LEU A 31 -22.23 -16.14 12.19
C LEU A 31 -23.12 -17.35 12.55
N LEU A 32 -23.20 -17.71 13.83
CA LEU A 32 -24.12 -18.76 14.31
C LEU A 32 -25.60 -18.45 14.04
N ASN A 33 -25.96 -17.17 14.11
CA ASN A 33 -27.34 -16.71 13.90
C ASN A 33 -27.62 -16.27 12.45
N ALA A 34 -26.59 -16.18 11.61
CA ALA A 34 -26.72 -15.80 10.20
C ALA A 34 -27.29 -16.97 9.36
N ASP A 35 -27.83 -16.63 8.19
CA ASP A 35 -28.27 -17.64 7.23
C ASP A 35 -27.07 -18.51 6.79
N ALA A 36 -27.27 -19.82 6.74
CA ALA A 36 -26.24 -20.78 6.33
C ALA A 36 -25.71 -20.52 4.90
N VAL A 37 -26.52 -19.92 4.02
CA VAL A 37 -26.10 -19.52 2.66
C VAL A 37 -25.07 -18.40 2.73
N ASP A 38 -25.28 -17.41 3.58
CA ASP A 38 -24.34 -16.28 3.75
C ASP A 38 -23.02 -16.74 4.37
N VAL A 39 -23.08 -17.62 5.36
CA VAL A 39 -21.89 -18.19 5.99
C VAL A 39 -21.08 -19.00 4.98
N ARG A 40 -21.73 -19.86 4.18
CA ARG A 40 -21.04 -20.63 3.12
C ARG A 40 -20.42 -19.73 2.06
N ARG A 41 -21.11 -18.66 1.66
CA ARG A 41 -20.58 -17.67 0.72
C ARG A 41 -19.32 -17.01 1.26
N LEU A 42 -19.33 -16.56 2.53
CA LEU A 42 -18.16 -15.97 3.17
C LEU A 42 -16.98 -16.95 3.19
N ALA A 43 -17.22 -18.19 3.62
CA ALA A 43 -16.20 -19.22 3.66
C ALA A 43 -15.61 -19.50 2.26
N SER A 44 -16.46 -19.61 1.24
CA SER A 44 -16.02 -19.79 -0.16
C SER A 44 -15.13 -18.64 -0.63
N VAL A 45 -15.52 -17.39 -0.39
CA VAL A 45 -14.73 -16.22 -0.79
C VAL A 45 -13.38 -16.19 -0.08
N LEU A 46 -13.30 -16.54 1.21
CA LEU A 46 -12.03 -16.63 1.94
C LEU A 46 -11.06 -17.64 1.30
N VAL A 47 -11.55 -18.79 0.89
CA VAL A 47 -10.74 -19.80 0.19
C VAL A 47 -10.35 -19.32 -1.21
N GLU A 48 -11.31 -18.80 -1.98
CA GLU A 48 -11.07 -18.32 -3.35
C GLU A 48 -10.03 -17.21 -3.44
N VAL A 49 -9.99 -16.30 -2.46
CA VAL A 49 -8.97 -15.24 -2.40
C VAL A 49 -7.57 -15.84 -2.33
N LYS A 50 -7.37 -16.90 -1.54
CA LYS A 50 -6.07 -17.57 -1.43
C LYS A 50 -5.67 -18.33 -2.71
N ASP A 51 -6.65 -18.86 -3.42
CA ASP A 51 -6.41 -19.69 -4.61
C ASP A 51 -6.21 -18.81 -5.87
N LYS A 52 -6.95 -17.71 -6.00
CA LYS A 52 -7.02 -16.92 -7.23
C LYS A 52 -6.19 -15.65 -7.20
N VAL A 53 -6.02 -15.01 -6.02
CA VAL A 53 -5.29 -13.75 -5.92
C VAL A 53 -3.79 -14.00 -5.87
N ARG A 54 -3.07 -13.28 -6.69
CA ARG A 54 -1.61 -13.28 -6.81
C ARG A 54 -1.08 -11.85 -6.88
N PHE A 55 0.23 -11.72 -6.87
CA PHE A 55 0.85 -10.43 -7.14
C PHE A 55 1.12 -10.27 -8.64
N CYS A 56 0.82 -9.09 -9.17
CA CYS A 56 1.09 -8.73 -10.56
C CYS A 56 2.57 -8.93 -10.87
N ALA A 57 2.89 -9.68 -11.90
CA ALA A 57 4.27 -9.97 -12.32
C ALA A 57 5.05 -8.69 -12.68
N THR A 58 4.36 -7.63 -13.14
CA THR A 58 4.98 -6.38 -13.54
C THR A 58 5.18 -5.42 -12.38
N CYS A 59 4.17 -5.21 -11.52
CA CYS A 59 4.21 -4.12 -10.54
C CYS A 59 4.09 -4.54 -9.08
N GLY A 60 3.82 -5.81 -8.79
CA GLY A 60 3.64 -6.30 -7.43
C GLY A 60 2.29 -6.00 -6.78
N ASN A 61 1.37 -5.30 -7.46
CA ASN A 61 0.02 -5.07 -6.95
C ASN A 61 -0.79 -6.38 -6.93
N VAL A 62 -1.82 -6.44 -6.10
CA VAL A 62 -2.76 -7.58 -6.12
C VAL A 62 -3.46 -7.71 -7.47
N ALA A 63 -3.58 -8.94 -7.96
CA ALA A 63 -4.19 -9.26 -9.24
C ALA A 63 -4.77 -10.69 -9.24
N GLU A 64 -5.79 -10.94 -10.04
CA GLU A 64 -6.30 -12.29 -10.30
C GLU A 64 -5.61 -12.92 -11.53
N GLU A 65 -5.08 -12.08 -12.43
CA GLU A 65 -4.34 -12.48 -13.62
C GLU A 65 -2.84 -12.18 -13.46
N GLU A 66 -2.03 -12.60 -14.43
CA GLU A 66 -0.58 -12.36 -14.43
C GLU A 66 -0.23 -10.87 -14.31
N GLN A 67 -1.00 -10.01 -14.98
CA GLN A 67 -0.88 -8.56 -14.88
C GLN A 67 -2.18 -7.93 -14.35
N CYS A 68 -2.05 -6.98 -13.40
CA CYS A 68 -3.19 -6.24 -12.90
C CYS A 68 -3.79 -5.32 -13.97
N ARG A 69 -5.03 -4.90 -13.78
CA ARG A 69 -5.76 -4.02 -14.70
C ARG A 69 -5.02 -2.72 -15.02
N ILE A 70 -4.26 -2.17 -14.05
CA ILE A 70 -3.49 -0.92 -14.25
C ILE A 70 -2.33 -1.15 -15.21
N CYS A 71 -1.61 -2.26 -15.07
CA CYS A 71 -0.50 -2.59 -15.97
C CYS A 71 -0.95 -2.91 -17.40
N ARG A 72 -2.19 -3.41 -17.56
CA ARG A 72 -2.80 -3.71 -18.88
C ARG A 72 -3.48 -2.52 -19.52
N ASP A 73 -3.73 -1.42 -18.79
CA ASP A 73 -4.41 -0.24 -19.36
C ASP A 73 -3.46 0.55 -20.27
N PRO A 74 -3.69 0.58 -21.61
CA PRO A 74 -2.82 1.25 -22.56
C PRO A 74 -2.90 2.78 -22.46
N ARG A 75 -3.86 3.33 -21.72
CA ARG A 75 -4.03 4.78 -21.55
C ARG A 75 -3.12 5.34 -20.46
N ARG A 76 -2.41 4.48 -19.73
CA ARG A 76 -1.49 4.88 -18.66
C ARG A 76 -0.20 5.43 -19.25
N ASP A 77 0.29 6.51 -18.67
CA ASP A 77 1.59 7.05 -18.99
C ASP A 77 2.70 6.09 -18.53
N LEU A 78 3.49 5.64 -19.51
CA LEU A 78 4.58 4.69 -19.27
C LEU A 78 5.85 5.38 -18.75
N THR A 79 5.93 6.70 -18.90
CA THR A 79 7.12 7.48 -18.56
C THR A 79 7.17 7.87 -17.07
N VAL A 80 6.04 7.74 -16.36
CA VAL A 80 5.92 8.09 -14.94
C VAL A 80 5.59 6.85 -14.11
N LEU A 81 6.41 6.57 -13.11
CA LEU A 81 6.27 5.43 -12.22
C LEU A 81 6.12 5.89 -10.76
N CYS A 82 5.01 5.52 -10.11
CA CYS A 82 4.78 5.76 -8.70
C CYS A 82 5.14 4.51 -7.89
N VAL A 83 6.10 4.66 -6.98
CA VAL A 83 6.57 3.59 -6.10
C VAL A 83 5.88 3.74 -4.74
N VAL A 84 5.18 2.69 -4.33
CA VAL A 84 4.40 2.62 -3.07
C VAL A 84 4.84 1.41 -2.24
N GLU A 85 4.50 1.41 -0.96
CA GLU A 85 4.84 0.30 -0.05
C GLU A 85 3.93 -0.90 -0.28
N GLU A 86 2.60 -0.69 -0.32
CA GLU A 86 1.61 -1.76 -0.38
C GLU A 86 0.51 -1.51 -1.44
N SER A 87 -0.22 -2.56 -1.76
CA SER A 87 -1.35 -2.48 -2.73
C SER A 87 -2.48 -1.56 -2.27
N LYS A 88 -2.67 -1.38 -0.94
CA LYS A 88 -3.66 -0.44 -0.39
C LYS A 88 -3.36 1.01 -0.79
N ASP A 89 -2.07 1.36 -0.93
CA ASP A 89 -1.62 2.71 -1.29
C ASP A 89 -1.98 3.03 -2.73
N VAL A 90 -1.86 2.05 -3.63
CA VAL A 90 -2.36 2.16 -5.01
C VAL A 90 -3.83 2.54 -5.03
N VAL A 91 -4.66 1.88 -4.18
CA VAL A 91 -6.09 2.18 -4.10
C VAL A 91 -6.34 3.60 -3.60
N ALA A 92 -5.56 4.06 -2.62
CA ALA A 92 -5.67 5.41 -2.07
C ALA A 92 -5.37 6.48 -3.14
N ILE A 93 -4.28 6.30 -3.90
CA ILE A 93 -3.90 7.22 -4.98
C ILE A 93 -4.91 7.18 -6.13
N GLU A 94 -5.36 5.99 -6.56
CA GLU A 94 -6.34 5.84 -7.64
C GLU A 94 -7.70 6.52 -7.34
N ARG A 95 -8.09 6.58 -6.08
CA ARG A 95 -9.32 7.29 -5.65
C ARG A 95 -9.28 8.79 -5.94
N THR A 96 -8.09 9.40 -6.00
CA THR A 96 -7.94 10.82 -6.33
C THR A 96 -8.29 11.12 -7.79
N ARG A 97 -8.10 10.13 -8.68
CA ARG A 97 -8.23 10.24 -10.15
C ARG A 97 -7.25 11.23 -10.81
N GLU A 98 -6.27 11.73 -10.08
CA GLU A 98 -5.27 12.70 -10.56
C GLU A 98 -4.06 12.02 -11.22
N TYR A 99 -3.73 10.79 -10.78
CA TYR A 99 -2.55 10.08 -11.27
C TYR A 99 -2.88 9.21 -12.49
N ARG A 100 -2.07 9.32 -13.54
CA ARG A 100 -2.25 8.59 -14.80
C ARG A 100 -1.09 7.68 -15.17
N GLY A 101 -0.04 7.66 -14.37
CA GLY A 101 1.12 6.79 -14.58
C GLY A 101 0.88 5.34 -14.11
N ARG A 102 1.97 4.59 -14.06
CA ARG A 102 2.00 3.20 -13.56
C ARG A 102 2.54 3.14 -12.14
N TYR A 103 2.36 1.99 -11.49
CA TYR A 103 2.80 1.76 -10.12
C TYR A 103 3.88 0.68 -10.04
N HIS A 104 4.64 0.74 -8.95
CA HIS A 104 5.47 -0.36 -8.46
C HIS A 104 5.24 -0.50 -6.95
N VAL A 105 4.83 -1.69 -6.52
CA VAL A 105 4.55 -2.04 -5.13
C VAL A 105 5.77 -2.77 -4.57
N LEU A 106 6.37 -2.21 -3.52
CA LEU A 106 7.58 -2.76 -2.90
C LEU A 106 7.30 -4.01 -2.08
N GLY A 107 6.10 -4.14 -1.51
CA GLY A 107 5.72 -5.22 -0.59
C GLY A 107 5.99 -4.88 0.88
N GLY A 108 6.30 -3.63 1.21
CA GLY A 108 6.58 -3.11 2.55
C GLY A 108 7.54 -1.94 2.53
N ALA A 109 8.13 -1.65 3.68
CA ALA A 109 9.15 -0.64 3.89
C ALA A 109 10.40 -1.24 4.56
N ILE A 110 11.54 -0.59 4.45
CA ILE A 110 12.76 -0.97 5.19
C ILE A 110 12.50 -0.74 6.67
N SER A 111 12.55 -1.81 7.47
CA SER A 111 12.32 -1.80 8.91
C SER A 111 13.38 -2.65 9.61
N PRO A 112 14.46 -2.06 10.13
CA PRO A 112 15.48 -2.80 10.88
C PRO A 112 14.93 -3.50 12.12
N ILE A 113 13.89 -2.93 12.74
CA ILE A 113 13.26 -3.50 13.94
C ILE A 113 12.53 -4.81 13.60
N GLU A 114 11.90 -4.87 12.43
CA GLU A 114 11.20 -6.05 11.94
C GLU A 114 12.11 -6.98 11.13
N GLY A 115 13.39 -6.62 10.97
CA GLY A 115 14.36 -7.37 10.18
C GLY A 115 14.15 -7.30 8.68
N ILE A 116 13.38 -6.30 8.20
CA ILE A 116 13.10 -6.11 6.78
C ILE A 116 14.17 -5.19 6.18
N GLY A 117 15.04 -5.77 5.37
CA GLY A 117 16.04 -5.06 4.59
C GLY A 117 15.62 -4.82 3.14
N PRO A 118 16.48 -4.20 2.32
CA PRO A 118 16.18 -3.96 0.91
C PRO A 118 15.96 -5.23 0.08
N ASP A 119 16.56 -6.36 0.50
CA ASP A 119 16.48 -7.63 -0.23
C ASP A 119 15.13 -8.36 -0.05
N GLU A 120 14.39 -8.04 1.02
CA GLU A 120 13.04 -8.53 1.28
C GLU A 120 11.98 -7.76 0.50
N LEU A 121 12.36 -6.60 -0.06
CA LEU A 121 11.47 -5.75 -0.86
C LEU A 121 11.69 -5.96 -2.36
N ARG A 122 10.68 -5.62 -3.17
CA ARG A 122 10.72 -5.74 -4.64
C ARG A 122 11.57 -4.63 -5.31
N ILE A 123 12.72 -4.30 -4.71
CA ILE A 123 13.63 -3.26 -5.22
C ILE A 123 14.40 -3.77 -6.43
N ARG A 124 14.78 -5.04 -6.45
CA ARG A 124 15.45 -5.65 -7.62
C ARG A 124 14.58 -5.61 -8.86
N GLU A 125 13.29 -5.95 -8.70
CA GLU A 125 12.31 -5.88 -9.80
C GLU A 125 12.08 -4.45 -10.26
N LEU A 126 12.09 -3.46 -9.35
CA LEU A 126 12.05 -2.05 -9.70
C LEU A 126 13.24 -1.66 -10.60
N MET A 127 14.45 -2.01 -10.18
CA MET A 127 15.67 -1.70 -10.93
C MET A 127 15.67 -2.36 -12.32
N THR A 128 15.23 -3.62 -12.40
CA THR A 128 15.09 -4.34 -13.68
C THR A 128 14.09 -3.64 -14.60
N ARG A 129 12.97 -3.17 -14.05
CA ARG A 129 11.93 -2.47 -14.80
C ARG A 129 12.38 -1.12 -15.33
N LEU A 130 13.24 -0.41 -14.61
CA LEU A 130 13.77 0.90 -15.01
C LEU A 130 14.90 0.80 -16.05
N ALA A 131 15.49 -0.38 -16.23
CA ALA A 131 16.63 -0.57 -17.11
C ALA A 131 16.31 -0.38 -18.61
N ASP A 132 15.04 -0.45 -19.00
CA ASP A 132 14.62 -0.24 -20.42
C ASP A 132 14.63 1.23 -20.86
N GLY A 133 14.77 2.16 -19.91
CA GLY A 133 14.82 3.61 -20.17
C GLY A 133 13.49 4.26 -20.55
N THR A 134 12.37 3.55 -20.48
CA THR A 134 11.03 4.09 -20.76
C THR A 134 10.59 5.10 -19.70
N VAL A 135 10.88 4.81 -18.43
CA VAL A 135 10.53 5.66 -17.31
C VAL A 135 11.50 6.83 -17.22
N THR A 136 10.99 8.04 -17.14
CA THR A 136 11.74 9.29 -16.98
C THR A 136 11.56 9.92 -15.62
N GLU A 137 10.43 9.64 -14.94
CA GLU A 137 10.14 10.12 -13.59
C GLU A 137 9.72 8.98 -12.67
N VAL A 138 10.32 8.93 -11.49
CA VAL A 138 9.92 8.04 -10.39
C VAL A 138 9.41 8.90 -9.23
N ILE A 139 8.15 8.71 -8.87
CA ILE A 139 7.53 9.34 -7.71
C ILE A 139 7.64 8.37 -6.54
N LEU A 140 8.35 8.75 -5.47
CA LEU A 140 8.43 7.97 -4.24
C LEU A 140 7.25 8.36 -3.34
N ALA A 141 6.27 7.47 -3.23
CA ALA A 141 5.04 7.63 -2.47
C ALA A 141 5.00 6.62 -1.30
N THR A 142 6.11 6.53 -0.58
CA THR A 142 6.20 5.79 0.69
C THR A 142 5.49 6.55 1.80
N ASP A 143 5.11 5.85 2.86
CA ASP A 143 4.44 6.47 4.01
C ASP A 143 5.30 7.57 4.65
N PRO A 144 4.70 8.65 5.16
CA PRO A 144 5.42 9.75 5.79
C PRO A 144 5.79 9.43 7.25
N ASN A 145 6.27 8.21 7.51
CA ASN A 145 6.78 7.74 8.78
C ASN A 145 8.29 7.45 8.68
N LEU A 146 8.91 7.01 9.78
CA LEU A 146 10.34 6.77 9.85
C LEU A 146 10.82 5.72 8.84
N GLU A 147 10.07 4.64 8.69
CA GLU A 147 10.39 3.52 7.80
C GLU A 147 10.22 3.89 6.32
N GLY A 148 9.14 4.60 6.00
CA GLY A 148 8.91 5.13 4.65
C GLY A 148 9.94 6.20 4.24
N GLU A 149 10.38 7.05 5.17
CA GLU A 149 11.46 8.02 4.94
C GLU A 149 12.81 7.33 4.70
N ALA A 150 13.13 6.29 5.49
CA ALA A 150 14.33 5.49 5.30
C ALA A 150 14.32 4.79 3.93
N THR A 151 13.17 4.20 3.56
CA THR A 151 12.96 3.55 2.27
C THR A 151 13.12 4.52 1.11
N ALA A 152 12.49 5.70 1.19
CA ALA A 152 12.62 6.75 0.17
C ALA A 152 14.06 7.24 0.02
N THR A 153 14.77 7.40 1.14
CA THR A 153 16.18 7.81 1.13
C THR A 153 17.05 6.77 0.46
N TYR A 154 16.84 5.49 0.78
CA TYR A 154 17.56 4.38 0.15
C TYR A 154 17.30 4.34 -1.36
N LEU A 155 16.04 4.39 -1.79
CA LEU A 155 15.67 4.40 -3.21
C LEU A 155 16.23 5.61 -3.95
N THR A 156 16.21 6.79 -3.33
CA THR A 156 16.77 8.01 -3.94
C THR A 156 18.26 7.83 -4.27
N ARG A 157 19.03 7.19 -3.38
CA ARG A 157 20.46 6.91 -3.61
C ARG A 157 20.69 5.95 -4.79
N LEU A 158 19.80 4.95 -4.95
CA LEU A 158 19.88 4.01 -6.06
C LEU A 158 19.47 4.64 -7.40
N LEU A 159 18.43 5.50 -7.39
CA LEU A 159 17.82 6.02 -8.62
C LEU A 159 18.55 7.24 -9.19
N ARG A 160 19.13 8.09 -8.35
CA ARG A 160 19.88 9.29 -8.81
C ARG A 160 20.93 9.00 -9.89
N PRO A 161 21.80 7.98 -9.74
CA PRO A 161 22.81 7.69 -10.76
C PRO A 161 22.26 7.27 -12.11
N MET A 162 20.98 6.87 -12.18
CA MET A 162 20.32 6.46 -13.42
C MET A 162 19.88 7.65 -14.29
N GLY A 163 20.03 8.89 -13.82
CA GLY A 163 19.60 10.08 -14.53
C GLY A 163 18.06 10.30 -14.54
N LEU A 164 17.35 9.59 -13.68
CA LEU A 164 15.90 9.72 -13.53
C LEU A 164 15.53 10.95 -12.71
N ARG A 165 14.41 11.57 -13.07
CA ARG A 165 13.75 12.54 -12.19
C ARG A 165 13.12 11.80 -11.01
N VAL A 166 13.62 12.01 -9.81
CA VAL A 166 13.07 11.41 -8.60
C VAL A 166 12.31 12.48 -7.83
N THR A 167 11.03 12.26 -7.62
CA THR A 167 10.12 13.18 -6.92
C THR A 167 9.46 12.48 -5.73
N ARG A 168 8.87 13.27 -4.83
CA ARG A 168 8.10 12.79 -3.68
C ARG A 168 6.76 13.51 -3.63
N LEU A 169 5.78 12.87 -2.98
CA LEU A 169 4.51 13.52 -2.69
C LEU A 169 4.76 14.75 -1.80
N ALA A 170 4.04 15.82 -2.07
CA ALA A 170 4.12 17.03 -1.25
C ALA A 170 3.61 16.74 0.16
N SER A 171 4.33 17.26 1.16
CA SER A 171 3.90 17.25 2.55
C SER A 171 3.37 18.63 2.92
N GLY A 172 2.32 18.69 3.75
CA GLY A 172 1.77 19.97 4.18
C GLY A 172 0.49 19.85 4.97
N LEU A 173 -0.16 20.99 5.17
CA LEU A 173 -1.40 21.07 5.93
C LEU A 173 -2.55 20.36 5.22
N PRO A 174 -3.39 19.62 5.96
CA PRO A 174 -4.57 19.01 5.39
C PRO A 174 -5.60 20.08 5.02
N VAL A 175 -6.31 19.86 3.92
CA VAL A 175 -7.39 20.74 3.47
C VAL A 175 -8.55 20.66 4.45
N GLY A 176 -9.08 21.83 4.88
CA GLY A 176 -10.21 21.95 5.80
C GLY A 176 -9.86 21.87 7.28
N GLY A 177 -8.57 21.87 7.63
CA GLY A 177 -8.11 22.00 9.01
C GLY A 177 -7.76 23.45 9.37
N ASP A 178 -7.89 23.78 10.65
CA ASP A 178 -7.43 25.07 11.19
C ASP A 178 -5.94 24.99 11.52
N LEU A 179 -5.22 26.07 11.25
CA LEU A 179 -3.77 26.17 11.42
C LEU A 179 -3.32 25.88 12.86
N GLU A 180 -4.12 26.30 13.84
CA GLU A 180 -3.81 26.15 15.27
C GLU A 180 -3.80 24.70 15.77
N TYR A 181 -4.46 23.78 15.03
CA TYR A 181 -4.49 22.35 15.37
C TYR A 181 -3.42 21.52 14.64
N ALA A 182 -2.64 22.15 13.76
CA ALA A 182 -1.54 21.46 13.09
C ALA A 182 -0.38 21.22 14.07
N ASP A 183 0.16 20.02 14.09
CA ASP A 183 1.37 19.72 14.86
C ASP A 183 2.60 20.46 14.29
N GLU A 184 3.60 20.65 15.12
CA GLU A 184 4.81 21.43 14.78
C GLU A 184 5.57 20.84 13.59
N VAL A 185 5.61 19.53 13.44
CA VAL A 185 6.32 18.85 12.34
C VAL A 185 5.60 19.08 11.01
N THR A 186 4.28 18.89 11.00
CA THR A 186 3.43 19.14 9.82
C THR A 186 3.53 20.62 9.40
N LEU A 187 3.47 21.53 10.35
CA LEU A 187 3.58 22.97 10.06
C LEU A 187 4.98 23.32 9.53
N GLY A 188 6.04 22.77 10.13
CA GLY A 188 7.41 22.94 9.65
C GLY A 188 7.60 22.47 8.21
N ARG A 189 7.11 21.28 7.89
CA ARG A 189 7.13 20.74 6.51
C ARG A 189 6.33 21.60 5.52
N ALA A 190 5.22 22.18 5.96
CA ALA A 190 4.43 23.10 5.13
C ALA A 190 5.21 24.39 4.80
N PHE A 191 5.96 24.94 5.76
CA PHE A 191 6.84 26.07 5.53
C PHE A 191 7.99 25.76 4.58
N GLU A 192 8.63 24.60 4.71
CA GLU A 192 9.69 24.16 3.81
C GLU A 192 9.16 23.95 2.37
N GLY A 193 7.98 23.34 2.23
CA GLY A 193 7.34 23.06 0.96
C GLY A 193 6.50 24.20 0.38
N ARG A 194 6.55 25.41 0.96
CA ARG A 194 5.75 26.56 0.49
C ARG A 194 6.00 26.87 -0.99
N ARG A 195 4.94 27.19 -1.69
CA ARG A 195 4.98 27.51 -3.13
C ARG A 195 4.77 28.99 -3.33
N THR A 196 5.34 29.53 -4.41
CA THR A 196 4.99 30.85 -4.91
C THR A 196 3.52 30.85 -5.33
N VAL A 197 2.80 31.91 -4.97
CA VAL A 197 1.43 32.14 -5.48
C VAL A 197 1.62 32.92 -6.76
N ASP A 198 1.50 32.21 -7.88
CA ASP A 198 1.47 32.87 -9.19
C ASP A 198 0.03 33.29 -9.47
N ASP A 199 -0.14 34.54 -9.91
CA ASP A 199 -1.43 35.14 -10.28
C ASP A 199 -2.04 34.50 -11.52
#